data_38f0f20e90d7c511fa08e400bd65c84d
#
_entry.id   38f0f20e90d7c511fa08e400bd65c84d
#
_cell.length_a   1.000
_cell.length_b   1.000
_cell.length_c   1.000
_cell.angle_alpha   90.00
_cell.angle_beta   90.00
_cell.angle_gamma   90.00
#
_symmetry.space_group_name_H-M   'P 1'
#
loop_
_entity.id
_entity.type
_entity.pdbx_description
1 polymer ?
#
loop_
_entity_poly.entity_id
_entity_poly.type
_entity_poly.pdbx_seq_one_letter_code
_entity_poly.pdbx_strand_id
1 'polypeptide(L)'
;MSENLQKVKDYLDELELSISSEDETEELVIIDDEEKGIKNLIIDCEDPVLVLEQVIMDVPKNTDGFFKRLLQMNRTLVHGAFVLDEEGTKVIFRDTLQLE
;
A
#
# COMPACT_ATOMS: atom_id res chain seq x y z
N MET A 1 -17.14 -14.11 0.57
CA MET A 1 -15.74 -13.73 0.76
C MET A 1 -14.86 -14.47 -0.23
N SER A 2 -13.88 -13.82 -0.80
CA SER A 2 -13.06 -14.46 -1.81
C SER A 2 -11.96 -15.32 -1.17
N GLU A 3 -11.54 -16.34 -1.93
CA GLU A 3 -10.42 -17.17 -1.51
C GLU A 3 -9.13 -16.37 -1.44
N ASN A 4 -9.00 -15.36 -2.28
CA ASN A 4 -7.81 -14.50 -2.31
C ASN A 4 -7.68 -13.68 -1.03
N LEU A 5 -8.79 -13.13 -0.55
CA LEU A 5 -8.78 -12.38 0.70
C LEU A 5 -8.37 -13.29 1.86
N GLN A 6 -8.87 -14.52 1.88
CA GLN A 6 -8.50 -15.46 2.93
C GLN A 6 -7.01 -15.83 2.86
N LYS A 7 -6.47 -16.01 1.66
CA LYS A 7 -5.04 -16.26 1.49
C LYS A 7 -4.20 -15.12 2.05
N VAL A 8 -4.62 -13.88 1.77
CA VAL A 8 -3.90 -12.71 2.27
C VAL A 8 -3.92 -12.69 3.79
N LYS A 9 -5.08 -12.96 4.38
CA LYS A 9 -5.21 -12.98 5.84
C LYS A 9 -4.32 -14.06 6.46
N ASP A 10 -4.24 -15.22 5.82
CA ASP A 10 -3.39 -16.31 6.31
C ASP A 10 -1.91 -15.94 6.24
N TYR A 11 -1.47 -15.30 5.16
CA TYR A 11 -0.09 -14.83 5.04
C TYR A 11 0.26 -13.79 6.10
N LEU A 12 -0.69 -12.88 6.36
CA LEU A 12 -0.48 -11.83 7.36
C LEU A 12 -0.36 -12.45 8.75
N ASP A 13 -1.16 -13.47 9.03
CA ASP A 13 -1.09 -14.18 10.30
C ASP A 13 0.27 -14.86 10.47
N GLU A 14 0.79 -15.49 9.40
CA GLU A 14 2.11 -16.10 9.43
C GLU A 14 3.22 -15.08 9.70
N LEU A 15 3.05 -13.86 9.19
CA LEU A 15 4.02 -12.77 9.38
C LEU A 15 3.82 -12.06 10.71
N GLU A 16 2.83 -12.47 11.48
CA GLU A 16 2.49 -11.85 12.76
C GLU A 16 2.13 -10.37 12.63
N LEU A 17 1.46 -10.02 11.54
CA LEU A 17 0.98 -8.67 11.31
C LEU A 17 -0.49 -8.56 11.72
N SER A 18 -0.79 -7.51 12.44
CA SER A 18 -2.16 -7.28 12.93
C SER A 18 -3.00 -6.57 11.88
N ILE A 19 -4.18 -7.12 11.62
CA ILE A 19 -5.16 -6.50 10.74
C ILE A 19 -5.98 -5.54 11.61
N SER A 20 -5.92 -4.25 11.29
CA SER A 20 -6.68 -3.25 12.06
C SER A 20 -8.11 -3.11 11.54
N SER A 21 -8.32 -3.39 10.26
CA SER A 21 -9.63 -3.28 9.64
C SER A 21 -9.68 -4.14 8.37
N GLU A 22 -10.87 -4.60 8.01
CA GLU A 22 -11.05 -5.31 6.75
C GLU A 22 -12.42 -4.98 6.16
N ASP A 23 -12.51 -5.04 4.83
CA ASP A 23 -13.74 -4.83 4.11
C ASP A 23 -13.93 -6.00 3.15
N GLU A 24 -14.87 -6.87 3.45
CA GLU A 24 -15.12 -8.05 2.63
C GLU A 24 -15.73 -7.70 1.28
N THR A 25 -16.52 -6.65 1.21
CA THR A 25 -17.16 -6.22 -0.02
C THR A 25 -16.12 -5.72 -1.03
N GLU A 26 -15.18 -4.91 -0.56
CA GLU A 26 -14.11 -4.39 -1.41
C GLU A 26 -12.90 -5.33 -1.45
N GLU A 27 -12.91 -6.38 -0.66
CA GLU A 27 -11.83 -7.36 -0.56
C GLU A 27 -10.49 -6.72 -0.21
N LEU A 28 -10.49 -5.88 0.82
CA LEU A 28 -9.27 -5.24 1.28
C LEU A 28 -9.07 -5.39 2.78
N VAL A 29 -7.81 -5.29 3.20
CA VAL A 29 -7.45 -5.27 4.61
C VAL A 29 -6.54 -4.08 4.86
N ILE A 30 -6.61 -3.54 6.08
CA ILE A 30 -5.75 -2.45 6.51
C ILE A 30 -4.90 -2.95 7.66
N ILE A 31 -3.60 -2.76 7.57
CA ILE A 31 -2.63 -3.23 8.55
C ILE A 31 -2.01 -2.04 9.27
N ASP A 32 -1.90 -2.18 10.58
CA ASP A 32 -1.30 -1.16 11.42
C ASP A 32 -0.41 -1.88 12.42
N ASP A 33 0.89 -1.69 12.32
CA ASP A 33 1.85 -2.32 13.22
C ASP A 33 3.00 -1.36 13.46
N GLU A 34 2.88 -0.57 14.52
CA GLU A 34 3.86 0.46 14.85
C GLU A 34 5.25 -0.10 15.12
N GLU A 35 5.32 -1.28 15.73
CA GLU A 35 6.61 -1.90 16.04
C GLU A 35 7.41 -2.21 14.78
N LYS A 36 6.72 -2.52 13.69
CA LYS A 36 7.35 -2.83 12.42
C LYS A 36 7.37 -1.64 11.47
N GLY A 37 6.92 -0.48 11.94
CA GLY A 37 6.89 0.72 11.13
C GLY A 37 5.82 0.76 10.07
N ILE A 38 4.78 -0.05 10.24
CA ILE A 38 3.67 -0.13 9.28
C ILE A 38 2.49 0.67 9.82
N LYS A 39 2.01 1.59 9.02
CA LYS A 39 0.86 2.41 9.40
C LYS A 39 -0.08 2.57 8.21
N ASN A 40 -1.32 2.12 8.40
CA ASN A 40 -2.36 2.21 7.37
C ASN A 40 -1.92 1.63 6.03
N LEU A 41 -1.26 0.47 6.06
CA LEU A 41 -0.96 -0.25 4.83
C LEU A 41 -2.23 -0.92 4.34
N ILE A 42 -2.65 -0.56 3.13
CA ILE A 42 -3.86 -1.11 2.52
C ILE A 42 -3.47 -2.20 1.54
N ILE A 43 -4.05 -3.38 1.71
CA ILE A 43 -3.87 -4.48 0.77
C ILE A 43 -5.23 -4.75 0.14
N ASP A 44 -5.32 -4.48 -1.16
CA ASP A 44 -6.55 -4.62 -1.93
C ASP A 44 -6.42 -5.81 -2.88
N CYS A 45 -7.38 -6.71 -2.80
CA CYS A 45 -7.38 -7.91 -3.65
C CYS A 45 -8.13 -7.62 -4.95
N GLU A 46 -7.37 -7.31 -6.00
CA GLU A 46 -7.90 -7.05 -7.34
C GLU A 46 -7.56 -8.24 -8.23
N ASP A 47 -8.21 -9.36 -8.00
CA ASP A 47 -7.89 -10.63 -8.67
C ASP A 47 -7.62 -10.44 -10.18
N PRO A 48 -6.49 -10.89 -10.73
CA PRO A 48 -5.45 -11.73 -10.11
C PRO A 48 -4.30 -10.97 -9.45
N VAL A 49 -4.46 -9.69 -9.22
CA VAL A 49 -3.41 -8.81 -8.70
C VAL A 49 -3.70 -8.39 -7.28
N LEU A 50 -2.67 -8.37 -6.46
CA LEU A 50 -2.74 -7.84 -5.10
C LEU A 50 -2.12 -6.45 -5.13
N VAL A 51 -2.87 -5.44 -4.74
CA VAL A 51 -2.40 -4.05 -4.72
C VAL A 51 -2.10 -3.65 -3.28
N LEU A 52 -0.88 -3.18 -3.05
CA LEU A 52 -0.46 -2.71 -1.73
C LEU A 52 -0.22 -1.20 -1.81
N GLU A 53 -0.82 -0.46 -0.88
CA GLU A 53 -0.67 0.98 -0.84
C GLU A 53 -0.48 1.45 0.60
N GLN A 54 0.48 2.35 0.80
CA GLN A 54 0.71 2.95 2.11
C GLN A 54 0.92 4.44 1.94
N VAL A 55 0.15 5.23 2.68
CA VAL A 55 0.34 6.69 2.71
C VAL A 55 1.64 6.98 3.46
N ILE A 56 2.54 7.68 2.81
CA ILE A 56 3.85 7.99 3.37
C ILE A 56 3.84 9.35 4.06
N MET A 57 3.27 10.36 3.39
CA MET A 57 3.27 11.72 3.92
C MET A 57 2.29 12.58 3.14
N ASP A 58 1.97 13.73 3.71
CA ASP A 58 1.23 14.75 2.97
C ASP A 58 2.19 15.45 2.00
N VAL A 59 1.65 15.92 0.89
CA VAL A 59 2.44 16.72 -0.05
C VAL A 59 2.79 18.03 0.64
N PRO A 60 4.08 18.44 0.67
CA PRO A 60 4.46 19.69 1.31
C PRO A 60 3.91 20.90 0.58
N LYS A 61 3.80 22.02 1.30
CA LYS A 61 3.31 23.26 0.70
C LYS A 61 4.21 23.77 -0.42
N ASN A 62 5.51 23.63 -0.23
CA ASN A 62 6.48 24.00 -1.25
C ASN A 62 6.86 22.76 -2.05
N THR A 63 6.41 22.70 -3.29
CA THR A 63 6.65 21.56 -4.16
C THR A 63 7.80 21.75 -5.13
N ASP A 64 8.56 22.83 -5.00
CA ASP A 64 9.72 23.07 -5.86
C ASP A 64 10.70 21.90 -5.77
N GLY A 65 10.89 21.20 -6.87
CA GLY A 65 11.76 20.05 -6.93
C GLY A 65 11.25 18.80 -6.25
N PHE A 66 10.15 18.87 -5.49
CA PHE A 66 9.64 17.74 -4.73
C PHE A 66 9.16 16.62 -5.65
N PHE A 67 8.29 16.93 -6.60
CA PHE A 67 7.78 15.92 -7.52
C PHE A 67 8.87 15.36 -8.43
N LYS A 68 9.76 16.23 -8.85
CA LYS A 68 10.92 15.81 -9.66
C LYS A 68 11.73 14.76 -8.89
N ARG A 69 11.97 15.01 -7.61
CA ARG A 69 12.75 14.09 -6.79
C ARG A 69 12.02 12.75 -6.60
N LEU A 70 10.72 12.78 -6.39
CA LEU A 70 9.95 11.54 -6.28
C LEU A 70 10.06 10.71 -7.54
N LEU A 71 9.93 11.34 -8.69
CA LEU A 71 10.04 10.63 -9.97
C LEU A 71 11.46 10.08 -10.18
N GLN A 72 12.46 10.82 -9.75
CA GLN A 72 13.85 10.35 -9.84
C GLN A 72 14.08 9.16 -8.91
N MET A 73 13.49 9.18 -7.72
CA MET A 73 13.59 8.06 -6.78
C MET A 73 12.93 6.80 -7.35
N ASN A 74 11.79 6.97 -8.03
CA ASN A 74 11.11 5.84 -8.66
C ASN A 74 12.01 5.08 -9.63
N ARG A 75 12.92 5.78 -10.27
CA ARG A 75 13.86 5.17 -11.23
C ARG A 75 14.73 4.10 -10.57
N THR A 76 15.04 4.25 -9.28
CA THR A 76 15.93 3.34 -8.58
C THR A 76 15.19 2.19 -7.89
N LEU A 77 13.86 2.26 -7.83
CA LEU A 77 13.07 1.22 -7.17
C LEU A 77 12.92 0.01 -8.09
N VAL A 78 13.17 -1.17 -7.54
CA VAL A 78 12.97 -2.43 -8.27
C VAL A 78 11.48 -2.77 -8.30
N HIS A 79 10.81 -2.55 -7.18
CA HIS A 79 9.38 -2.82 -7.05
C HIS A 79 8.68 -1.61 -6.46
N GLY A 80 7.46 -1.37 -6.92
CA GLY A 80 6.66 -0.29 -6.40
C GLY A 80 7.05 1.06 -6.93
N ALA A 81 6.30 2.07 -6.54
CA ALA A 81 6.52 3.44 -6.95
C ALA A 81 5.83 4.40 -6.01
N PHE A 82 6.36 5.62 -5.93
CA PHE A 82 5.66 6.70 -5.25
C PHE A 82 4.61 7.27 -6.20
N VAL A 83 3.40 7.42 -5.70
CA VAL A 83 2.28 7.96 -6.48
C VAL A 83 1.56 9.00 -5.62
N LEU A 84 0.70 9.77 -6.25
CA LEU A 84 -0.17 10.73 -5.55
C LEU A 84 -1.58 10.18 -5.49
N ASP A 85 -2.34 10.59 -4.48
CA ASP A 85 -3.78 10.30 -4.46
C ASP A 85 -4.47 11.14 -5.53
N GLU A 86 -5.77 10.92 -5.74
CA GLU A 86 -6.51 11.63 -6.80
C GLU A 86 -6.46 13.14 -6.66
N GLU A 87 -6.45 13.62 -5.42
CA GLU A 87 -6.42 15.05 -5.15
C GLU A 87 -5.02 15.64 -5.19
N GLY A 88 -3.98 14.77 -5.21
CA GLY A 88 -2.60 15.22 -5.23
C GLY A 88 -2.12 15.79 -3.90
N THR A 89 -2.77 15.41 -2.81
CA THR A 89 -2.44 15.92 -1.48
C THR A 89 -1.61 14.97 -0.63
N LYS A 90 -1.54 13.71 -1.03
CA LYS A 90 -0.81 12.68 -0.27
C LYS A 90 0.13 11.90 -1.15
N VAL A 91 1.30 11.58 -0.61
CA VAL A 91 2.26 10.70 -1.28
C VAL A 91 2.02 9.29 -0.79
N ILE A 92 1.84 8.38 -1.72
CA ILE A 92 1.55 6.97 -1.45
C ILE A 92 2.63 6.12 -2.08
N PHE A 93 3.12 5.12 -1.33
CA PHE A 93 3.95 4.08 -1.93
C PHE A 93 3.03 2.96 -2.37
N ARG A 94 3.10 2.57 -3.64
CA ARG A 94 2.22 1.57 -4.23
C ARG A 94 3.01 0.48 -4.89
N ASP A 95 2.60 -0.77 -4.67
CA ASP A 95 3.21 -1.93 -5.30
C ASP A 95 2.12 -2.92 -5.67
N THR A 96 2.43 -3.80 -6.59
CA THR A 96 1.49 -4.84 -7.01
C THR A 96 2.20 -6.18 -7.06
N LEU A 97 1.47 -7.22 -6.64
CA LEU A 97 1.95 -8.60 -6.68
C LEU A 97 0.90 -9.44 -7.36
N GLN A 98 1.34 -10.41 -8.14
CA GLN A 98 0.40 -11.33 -8.79
C GLN A 98 0.06 -12.45 -7.82
N LEU A 99 -1.23 -12.70 -7.64
CA LEU A 99 -1.71 -13.81 -6.81
C LEU A 99 -1.57 -15.13 -7.56
N GLU A 100 -1.13 -16.14 -6.82
CA GLU A 100 -1.02 -17.49 -7.35
C GLU A 100 -2.04 -18.42 -6.72
#